data_acfd1a2eb2d41ef54f0721908c323e13
#
_entry.id   acfd1a2eb2d41ef54f0721908c323e13
#
_cell.length_a   1.000
_cell.length_b   1.000
_cell.length_c   1.000
_cell.angle_alpha   90.00
_cell.angle_beta   90.00
_cell.angle_gamma   90.00
#
_symmetry.space_group_name_H-M   'P 1'
#
loop_
_entity.id
_entity.type
_entity.pdbx_description
1 polymer ?
#
loop_
_entity_poly.entity_id
_entity_poly.type
_entity_poly.pdbx_seq_one_letter_code
_entity_poly.pdbx_strand_id
1 'polypeptide(L)'
;ERLAQTKVKIDRVIHDLTNMEQGNFKVRFAPNPNASLTVGHMRGVLINKYYADKYNGEFVLRFDDTSTDVKPPIIKAYIQILKDIKWLTGKAPDDVLIASDRMDIYYDYADQLLALNGAYMCNCKNFKELKDASIPCPHRDLSVEENLELFNKMKQGDFEAGEWVLRARTDLDAPNPAHRDFVLFRVQRNAHPRTGDSYK
;
A
#
# COMPACT_ATOMS: atom_id res chain seq x y z
N GLU A 1 -31.20 24.29 9.09
CA GLU A 1 -32.02 23.58 8.10
C GLU A 1 -31.20 22.94 6.97
N ARG A 2 -30.28 23.67 6.30
CA ARG A 2 -29.43 23.09 5.23
C ARG A 2 -28.53 21.97 5.72
N LEU A 3 -27.96 22.06 6.91
CA LEU A 3 -27.10 21.03 7.50
C LEU A 3 -27.87 19.76 7.87
N ALA A 4 -29.11 19.91 8.37
CA ALA A 4 -29.96 18.75 8.67
C ALA A 4 -30.41 18.01 7.39
N GLN A 5 -30.73 18.74 6.31
CA GLN A 5 -31.04 18.14 5.02
C GLN A 5 -29.84 17.46 4.37
N THR A 6 -28.63 17.98 4.57
CA THR A 6 -27.38 17.37 4.09
C THR A 6 -27.09 16.08 4.85
N LYS A 7 -27.32 16.02 6.16
CA LYS A 7 -27.16 14.81 6.98
C LYS A 7 -28.09 13.67 6.54
N VAL A 8 -29.35 13.99 6.26
CA VAL A 8 -30.34 13.00 5.74
C VAL A 8 -29.95 12.47 4.34
N LYS A 9 -29.33 13.30 3.49
CA LYS A 9 -28.82 12.87 2.18
C LYS A 9 -27.59 11.97 2.30
N ILE A 10 -26.69 12.23 3.25
CA ILE A 10 -25.49 11.42 3.49
C ILE A 10 -25.89 10.01 3.98
N ASP A 11 -26.82 9.92 4.90
CA ASP A 11 -27.33 8.64 5.42
C ASP A 11 -28.01 7.76 4.33
N ARG A 12 -28.51 8.38 3.24
CA ARG A 12 -29.08 7.67 2.10
C ARG A 12 -28.04 7.20 1.07
N VAL A 13 -26.83 7.75 1.08
CA VAL A 13 -25.77 7.48 0.10
C VAL A 13 -24.74 6.47 0.65
N ILE A 14 -24.58 6.43 1.97
CA ILE A 14 -23.63 5.51 2.64
C ILE A 14 -24.43 4.30 3.14
N HIS A 15 -24.25 3.16 2.45
CA HIS A 15 -24.90 1.90 2.80
C HIS A 15 -24.31 1.30 4.07
N ASP A 16 -25.09 0.52 4.79
CA ASP A 16 -24.59 -0.32 5.87
C ASP A 16 -23.67 -1.41 5.32
N LEU A 17 -22.65 -1.72 6.09
CA LEU A 17 -21.78 -2.85 5.80
C LEU A 17 -22.47 -4.13 6.29
N THR A 18 -22.42 -5.18 5.48
CA THR A 18 -22.93 -6.51 5.83
C THR A 18 -21.85 -7.28 6.59
N ASN A 19 -22.27 -8.16 7.52
CA ASN A 19 -21.38 -9.07 8.27
C ASN A 19 -20.35 -8.35 9.17
N MET A 20 -20.77 -7.27 9.82
CA MET A 20 -19.93 -6.50 10.74
C MET A 20 -20.22 -6.84 12.19
N GLU A 21 -19.16 -7.06 12.97
CA GLU A 21 -19.21 -7.18 14.44
C GLU A 21 -18.88 -5.81 15.06
N GLN A 22 -19.77 -5.32 15.91
CA GLN A 22 -19.51 -4.08 16.67
C GLN A 22 -18.31 -4.26 17.60
N GLY A 23 -17.42 -3.27 17.63
CA GLY A 23 -16.25 -3.27 18.48
C GLY A 23 -15.03 -4.05 17.94
N ASN A 24 -15.22 -4.92 16.93
CA ASN A 24 -14.12 -5.64 16.26
C ASN A 24 -13.98 -5.18 14.80
N PHE A 25 -13.90 -3.88 14.61
CA PHE A 25 -13.89 -3.26 13.29
C PHE A 25 -12.76 -2.24 13.16
N LYS A 26 -11.93 -2.40 12.13
CA LYS A 26 -10.87 -1.44 11.83
C LYS A 26 -10.99 -0.96 10.39
N VAL A 27 -10.93 0.34 10.22
CA VAL A 27 -10.83 0.99 8.90
C VAL A 27 -9.48 1.66 8.76
N ARG A 28 -9.02 1.80 7.53
CA ARG A 28 -7.71 2.39 7.27
C ARG A 28 -7.78 3.43 6.16
N PHE A 29 -7.23 4.60 6.43
CA PHE A 29 -6.84 5.57 5.42
C PHE A 29 -5.32 5.53 5.23
N ALA A 30 -4.85 5.37 3.98
CA ALA A 30 -3.44 5.08 3.69
C ALA A 30 -2.86 6.06 2.64
N PRO A 31 -2.65 7.34 3.00
CA PRO A 31 -2.06 8.31 2.09
C PRO A 31 -0.54 8.12 1.98
N ASN A 32 0.01 8.47 0.80
CA ASN A 32 1.44 8.74 0.70
C ASN A 32 1.72 10.16 1.22
N PRO A 33 2.70 10.36 2.13
CA PRO A 33 3.00 11.66 2.73
C PRO A 33 3.92 12.52 1.84
N ASN A 34 3.63 12.65 0.55
CA ASN A 34 4.39 13.46 -0.41
C ASN A 34 3.83 14.88 -0.57
N ALA A 35 2.68 15.19 0.01
CA ALA A 35 2.04 16.49 0.05
C ALA A 35 0.97 16.55 1.15
N SER A 36 0.38 17.74 1.37
CA SER A 36 -0.81 17.89 2.21
C SER A 36 -2.03 17.20 1.57
N LEU A 37 -3.04 16.88 2.38
CA LEU A 37 -4.29 16.32 1.87
C LEU A 37 -5.01 17.33 0.97
N THR A 38 -5.68 16.83 -0.05
CA THR A 38 -6.56 17.59 -0.93
C THR A 38 -8.02 17.28 -0.63
N VAL A 39 -8.94 18.07 -1.22
CA VAL A 39 -10.39 17.83 -1.11
C VAL A 39 -10.77 16.40 -1.54
N GLY A 40 -10.08 15.84 -2.56
CA GLY A 40 -10.28 14.45 -2.98
C GLY A 40 -9.99 13.42 -1.88
N HIS A 41 -8.98 13.67 -1.05
CA HIS A 41 -8.64 12.80 0.09
C HIS A 41 -9.66 12.88 1.24
N MET A 42 -10.32 14.04 1.42
CA MET A 42 -11.32 14.24 2.49
C MET A 42 -12.44 13.20 2.44
N ARG A 43 -12.88 12.80 1.24
CA ARG A 43 -13.87 11.75 1.07
C ARG A 43 -13.43 10.44 1.73
N GLY A 44 -12.20 10.02 1.48
CA GLY A 44 -11.64 8.80 2.08
C GLY A 44 -11.57 8.88 3.61
N VAL A 45 -11.11 10.00 4.16
CA VAL A 45 -11.04 10.24 5.60
C VAL A 45 -12.44 10.19 6.23
N LEU A 46 -13.40 10.94 5.68
CA LEU A 46 -14.76 11.06 6.23
C LEU A 46 -15.53 9.72 6.19
N ILE A 47 -15.41 8.96 5.09
CA ILE A 47 -16.07 7.65 4.98
C ILE A 47 -15.49 6.67 6.00
N ASN A 48 -14.16 6.59 6.12
CA ASN A 48 -13.53 5.75 7.12
C ASN A 48 -13.95 6.13 8.54
N LYS A 49 -13.89 7.44 8.87
CA LYS A 49 -14.32 7.93 10.19
C LYS A 49 -15.79 7.64 10.48
N TYR A 50 -16.68 7.84 9.51
CA TYR A 50 -18.11 7.53 9.64
C TYR A 50 -18.34 6.06 10.01
N TYR A 51 -17.69 5.12 9.31
CA TYR A 51 -17.84 3.71 9.61
C TYR A 51 -17.20 3.30 10.95
N ALA A 52 -16.04 3.85 11.28
CA ALA A 52 -15.44 3.63 12.60
C ALA A 52 -16.39 4.04 13.72
N ASP A 53 -16.99 5.24 13.63
CA ASP A 53 -17.93 5.72 14.64
C ASP A 53 -19.22 4.89 14.67
N LYS A 54 -19.76 4.54 13.49
CA LYS A 54 -21.01 3.80 13.38
C LYS A 54 -20.93 2.40 13.98
N TYR A 55 -19.81 1.72 13.81
CA TYR A 55 -19.61 0.34 14.27
C TYR A 55 -18.74 0.25 15.53
N ASN A 56 -18.49 1.36 16.21
CA ASN A 56 -17.63 1.44 17.40
C ASN A 56 -16.27 0.77 17.17
N GLY A 57 -15.68 1.05 16.01
CA GLY A 57 -14.41 0.51 15.57
C GLY A 57 -13.27 1.53 15.64
N GLU A 58 -12.11 1.13 15.14
CA GLU A 58 -10.89 1.96 15.12
C GLU A 58 -10.67 2.57 13.73
N PHE A 59 -10.27 3.85 13.71
CA PHE A 59 -9.79 4.54 12.51
C PHE A 59 -8.26 4.61 12.52
N VAL A 60 -7.63 3.81 11.68
CA VAL A 60 -6.16 3.72 11.54
C VAL A 60 -5.69 4.60 10.39
N LEU A 61 -4.68 5.43 10.64
CA LEU A 61 -3.91 6.12 9.61
C LEU A 61 -2.64 5.32 9.33
N ARG A 62 -2.42 4.94 8.07
CA ARG A 62 -1.17 4.33 7.63
C ARG A 62 -0.49 5.23 6.60
N PHE A 63 0.72 5.68 6.86
CA PHE A 63 1.53 6.34 5.85
C PHE A 63 2.15 5.31 4.90
N ASP A 64 1.77 5.36 3.62
CA ASP A 64 2.35 4.54 2.56
C ASP A 64 3.55 5.29 1.95
N ASP A 65 4.66 5.28 2.66
CA ASP A 65 5.83 6.15 2.43
C ASP A 65 7.04 5.44 1.80
N THR A 66 6.90 4.22 1.31
CA THR A 66 8.02 3.42 0.79
C THR A 66 8.50 3.80 -0.61
N SER A 67 7.82 4.72 -1.32
CA SER A 67 8.21 5.16 -2.67
C SER A 67 9.04 6.43 -2.62
N THR A 68 10.35 6.31 -2.77
CA THR A 68 11.28 7.47 -2.73
C THR A 68 11.58 8.06 -4.10
N ASP A 69 11.37 7.33 -5.19
CA ASP A 69 11.66 7.80 -6.55
C ASP A 69 10.45 8.51 -7.20
N VAL A 70 9.26 7.92 -7.08
CA VAL A 70 8.07 8.41 -7.81
C VAL A 70 7.26 9.40 -6.96
N LYS A 71 7.14 9.13 -5.67
CA LYS A 71 6.39 9.95 -4.71
C LYS A 71 7.19 10.10 -3.41
N PRO A 72 8.31 10.84 -3.45
CA PRO A 72 9.18 10.95 -2.28
C PRO A 72 8.42 11.52 -1.08
N PRO A 73 8.50 10.88 0.08
CA PRO A 73 7.88 11.37 1.29
C PRO A 73 8.52 12.70 1.74
N ILE A 74 7.73 13.58 2.33
CA ILE A 74 8.16 14.87 2.87
C ILE A 74 7.89 14.90 4.36
N ILE A 75 8.92 15.07 5.20
CA ILE A 75 8.81 15.02 6.66
C ILE A 75 7.67 15.91 7.21
N LYS A 76 7.53 17.13 6.67
CA LYS A 76 6.45 18.04 7.09
C LYS A 76 5.04 17.51 6.77
N ALA A 77 4.90 16.66 5.74
CA ALA A 77 3.59 16.15 5.32
C ALA A 77 3.00 15.16 6.34
N TYR A 78 3.81 14.36 7.04
CA TYR A 78 3.32 13.46 8.10
C TYR A 78 2.58 14.25 9.18
N ILE A 79 3.21 15.32 9.66
CA ILE A 79 2.61 16.18 10.71
C ILE A 79 1.38 16.92 10.17
N GLN A 80 1.45 17.41 8.94
CA GLN A 80 0.35 18.17 8.34
C GLN A 80 -0.88 17.27 8.13
N ILE A 81 -0.70 16.06 7.60
CA ILE A 81 -1.79 15.09 7.41
C ILE A 81 -2.49 14.76 8.73
N LEU A 82 -1.75 14.57 9.81
CA LEU A 82 -2.33 14.35 11.14
C LEU A 82 -3.17 15.54 11.61
N LYS A 83 -2.68 16.77 11.38
CA LYS A 83 -3.42 18.00 11.71
C LYS A 83 -4.68 18.13 10.86
N ASP A 84 -4.58 17.86 9.56
CA ASP A 84 -5.70 17.93 8.62
C ASP A 84 -6.80 16.93 9.00
N ILE A 85 -6.44 15.68 9.33
CA ILE A 85 -7.39 14.67 9.79
C ILE A 85 -8.08 15.11 11.08
N LYS A 86 -7.31 15.57 12.06
CA LYS A 86 -7.87 16.04 13.34
C LYS A 86 -8.80 17.24 13.14
N TRP A 87 -8.42 18.17 12.28
CA TRP A 87 -9.27 19.33 11.93
C TRP A 87 -10.56 18.89 11.26
N LEU A 88 -10.47 17.95 10.29
CA LEU A 88 -11.61 17.50 9.50
C LEU A 88 -12.61 16.66 10.30
N THR A 89 -12.12 15.82 11.22
CA THR A 89 -12.94 14.84 11.94
C THR A 89 -13.20 15.19 13.40
N GLY A 90 -12.54 16.23 13.92
CA GLY A 90 -12.59 16.62 15.34
C GLY A 90 -11.75 15.74 16.26
N LYS A 91 -11.18 14.61 15.77
CA LYS A 91 -10.41 13.64 16.54
C LYS A 91 -9.17 13.19 15.77
N ALA A 92 -8.08 12.88 16.47
CA ALA A 92 -6.93 12.19 15.86
C ALA A 92 -7.32 10.75 15.48
N PRO A 93 -6.60 10.12 14.52
CA PRO A 93 -6.71 8.68 14.30
C PRO A 93 -6.48 7.90 15.60
N ASP A 94 -7.12 6.74 15.75
CA ASP A 94 -6.96 5.89 16.93
C ASP A 94 -5.58 5.21 16.95
N ASP A 95 -5.02 4.92 15.76
CA ASP A 95 -3.66 4.42 15.60
C ASP A 95 -2.99 5.01 14.35
N VAL A 96 -1.65 5.09 14.37
CA VAL A 96 -0.82 5.61 13.28
C VAL A 96 0.29 4.62 12.96
N LEU A 97 0.26 4.08 11.75
CA LEU A 97 1.28 3.16 11.23
C LEU A 97 2.10 3.86 10.15
N ILE A 98 3.39 3.53 10.07
CA ILE A 98 4.28 4.03 9.03
C ILE A 98 4.87 2.82 8.31
N ALA A 99 4.69 2.74 7.00
CA ALA A 99 5.09 1.58 6.22
C ALA A 99 6.61 1.38 6.24
N SER A 100 7.40 2.46 6.16
CA SER A 100 8.87 2.39 6.20
C SER A 100 9.44 1.85 7.52
N ASP A 101 8.70 1.95 8.64
CA ASP A 101 9.12 1.38 9.94
C ASP A 101 8.85 -0.14 10.03
N ARG A 102 8.26 -0.73 9.01
CA ARG A 102 7.81 -2.13 8.98
C ARG A 102 8.47 -2.94 7.88
N MET A 103 9.56 -2.44 7.30
CA MET A 103 10.21 -3.08 6.14
C MET A 103 10.71 -4.49 6.47
N ASP A 104 11.25 -4.72 7.66
CA ASP A 104 11.70 -6.06 8.07
C ASP A 104 10.54 -7.06 8.05
N ILE A 105 9.36 -6.66 8.54
CA ILE A 105 8.15 -7.50 8.50
C ILE A 105 7.75 -7.80 7.05
N TYR A 106 7.86 -6.82 6.15
CA TYR A 106 7.53 -7.03 4.74
C TYR A 106 8.54 -7.94 4.05
N TYR A 107 9.83 -7.86 4.39
CA TYR A 107 10.84 -8.78 3.89
C TYR A 107 10.60 -10.21 4.38
N ASP A 108 10.28 -10.40 5.66
CA ASP A 108 9.93 -11.72 6.21
C ASP A 108 8.74 -12.36 5.49
N TYR A 109 7.68 -11.58 5.24
CA TYR A 109 6.54 -12.07 4.48
C TYR A 109 6.86 -12.33 3.01
N ALA A 110 7.76 -11.56 2.39
CA ALA A 110 8.21 -11.81 1.03
C ALA A 110 9.01 -13.12 0.93
N ASP A 111 9.90 -13.39 1.89
CA ASP A 111 10.65 -14.65 1.99
C ASP A 111 9.69 -15.85 2.15
N GLN A 112 8.67 -15.73 3.03
CA GLN A 112 7.65 -16.76 3.19
C GLN A 112 6.85 -16.98 1.90
N LEU A 113 6.46 -15.89 1.21
CA LEU A 113 5.71 -15.97 -0.05
C LEU A 113 6.53 -16.63 -1.16
N LEU A 114 7.84 -16.34 -1.22
CA LEU A 114 8.77 -17.01 -2.14
C LEU A 114 8.90 -18.50 -1.82
N ALA A 115 9.06 -18.85 -0.54
CA ALA A 115 9.13 -20.25 -0.10
C ALA A 115 7.86 -21.04 -0.46
N LEU A 116 6.71 -20.39 -0.47
CA LEU A 116 5.43 -20.97 -0.91
C LEU A 116 5.21 -20.92 -2.44
N ASN A 117 6.23 -20.49 -3.20
CA ASN A 117 6.14 -20.29 -4.65
C ASN A 117 5.01 -19.31 -5.06
N GLY A 118 4.63 -18.40 -4.17
CA GLY A 118 3.60 -17.37 -4.38
C GLY A 118 4.14 -16.07 -4.99
N ALA A 119 5.46 -15.96 -5.18
CA ALA A 119 6.13 -14.83 -5.81
C ALA A 119 7.34 -15.31 -6.64
N TYR A 120 7.90 -14.43 -7.47
CA TYR A 120 9.10 -14.70 -8.25
C TYR A 120 9.85 -13.41 -8.61
N MET A 121 11.15 -13.52 -8.78
CA MET A 121 12.02 -12.43 -9.23
C MET A 121 11.93 -12.27 -10.75
N CYS A 122 11.93 -11.02 -11.23
CA CYS A 122 11.77 -10.73 -12.66
C CYS A 122 12.59 -9.50 -13.08
N ASN A 123 13.30 -9.62 -14.21
CA ASN A 123 14.00 -8.50 -14.85
C ASN A 123 13.57 -8.25 -16.31
N CYS A 124 12.41 -8.78 -16.73
CA CYS A 124 11.90 -8.58 -18.08
C CYS A 124 11.64 -7.11 -18.39
N LYS A 125 12.24 -6.60 -19.46
CA LYS A 125 12.01 -5.23 -19.95
C LYS A 125 10.65 -5.06 -20.62
N ASN A 126 10.14 -6.12 -21.29
CA ASN A 126 8.86 -6.15 -21.97
C ASN A 126 7.73 -6.79 -21.14
N PHE A 127 7.87 -6.75 -19.80
CA PHE A 127 6.88 -7.41 -18.92
C PHE A 127 5.45 -6.88 -19.13
N LYS A 128 5.30 -5.59 -19.46
CA LYS A 128 3.97 -5.01 -19.68
C LYS A 128 3.25 -5.69 -20.83
N GLU A 129 3.92 -5.90 -21.98
CA GLU A 129 3.36 -6.56 -23.13
C GLU A 129 2.99 -8.02 -22.81
N LEU A 130 3.88 -8.75 -22.12
CA LEU A 130 3.61 -10.13 -21.69
C LEU A 130 2.37 -10.21 -20.80
N LYS A 131 2.28 -9.34 -19.80
CA LYS A 131 1.15 -9.28 -18.88
C LYS A 131 -0.17 -8.93 -19.58
N ASP A 132 -0.15 -7.95 -20.47
CA ASP A 132 -1.34 -7.51 -21.20
C ASP A 132 -1.84 -8.61 -22.15
N ALA A 133 -0.92 -9.41 -22.71
CA ALA A 133 -1.21 -10.57 -23.58
C ALA A 133 -1.50 -11.87 -22.81
N SER A 134 -1.52 -11.87 -21.47
CA SER A 134 -1.64 -13.08 -20.63
C SER A 134 -0.53 -14.13 -20.88
N ILE A 135 0.64 -13.70 -21.32
CA ILE A 135 1.80 -14.58 -21.59
C ILE A 135 2.67 -14.65 -20.32
N PRO A 136 3.01 -15.85 -19.83
CA PRO A 136 3.89 -16.00 -18.68
C PRO A 136 5.29 -15.44 -18.96
N CYS A 137 5.83 -14.73 -18.00
CA CYS A 137 7.22 -14.29 -18.01
C CYS A 137 8.14 -15.52 -17.85
N PRO A 138 9.27 -15.65 -18.59
CA PRO A 138 10.19 -16.76 -18.44
C PRO A 138 10.73 -16.95 -17.03
N HIS A 139 10.83 -15.87 -16.24
CA HIS A 139 11.29 -15.95 -14.84
C HIS A 139 10.25 -16.58 -13.89
N ARG A 140 9.02 -16.83 -14.32
CA ARG A 140 8.05 -17.59 -13.53
C ARG A 140 8.49 -19.03 -13.26
N ASP A 141 9.37 -19.57 -14.10
CA ASP A 141 9.85 -20.96 -14.02
C ASP A 141 11.13 -21.10 -13.16
N LEU A 142 11.65 -20.00 -12.60
CA LEU A 142 12.73 -20.05 -11.63
C LEU A 142 12.32 -20.87 -10.41
N SER A 143 13.27 -21.68 -9.89
CA SER A 143 13.06 -22.44 -8.66
C SER A 143 12.88 -21.53 -7.45
N VAL A 144 12.39 -22.09 -6.35
CA VAL A 144 12.24 -21.34 -5.08
C VAL A 144 13.62 -20.87 -4.60
N GLU A 145 14.64 -21.72 -4.71
CA GLU A 145 16.01 -21.45 -4.29
C GLU A 145 16.63 -20.29 -5.08
N GLU A 146 16.50 -20.29 -6.41
CA GLU A 146 16.97 -19.20 -7.28
C GLU A 146 16.27 -17.87 -6.95
N ASN A 147 14.97 -17.92 -6.72
CA ASN A 147 14.19 -16.74 -6.34
C ASN A 147 14.61 -16.17 -4.98
N LEU A 148 14.84 -17.02 -3.97
CA LEU A 148 15.31 -16.60 -2.64
C LEU A 148 16.73 -16.02 -2.72
N GLU A 149 17.63 -16.60 -3.52
CA GLU A 149 18.99 -16.06 -3.73
C GLU A 149 18.92 -14.66 -4.37
N LEU A 150 18.15 -14.49 -5.44
CA LEU A 150 17.99 -13.21 -6.13
C LEU A 150 17.34 -12.16 -5.21
N PHE A 151 16.34 -12.53 -4.41
CA PHE A 151 15.72 -11.61 -3.47
C PHE A 151 16.67 -11.21 -2.33
N ASN A 152 17.51 -12.13 -1.86
CA ASN A 152 18.56 -11.79 -0.90
C ASN A 152 19.58 -10.79 -1.47
N LYS A 153 20.02 -10.96 -2.72
CA LYS A 153 20.85 -9.97 -3.42
C LYS A 153 20.15 -8.61 -3.51
N MET A 154 18.84 -8.59 -3.80
CA MET A 154 18.05 -7.36 -3.81
C MET A 154 18.04 -6.66 -2.44
N LYS A 155 17.83 -7.42 -1.35
CA LYS A 155 17.85 -6.86 0.03
C LYS A 155 19.23 -6.31 0.42
N GLN A 156 20.32 -6.90 -0.11
CA GLN A 156 21.71 -6.46 0.12
C GLN A 156 22.08 -5.21 -0.73
N GLY A 157 21.23 -4.85 -1.70
CA GLY A 157 21.48 -3.70 -2.58
C GLY A 157 22.41 -4.00 -3.76
N ASP A 158 22.54 -5.27 -4.15
CA ASP A 158 23.42 -5.71 -5.26
C ASP A 158 22.82 -5.35 -6.63
N PHE A 159 21.57 -4.91 -6.69
CA PHE A 159 20.90 -4.56 -7.94
C PHE A 159 20.64 -3.06 -8.06
N GLU A 160 20.76 -2.55 -9.28
CA GLU A 160 20.40 -1.20 -9.61
C GLU A 160 18.87 -1.02 -9.70
N ALA A 161 18.42 0.22 -9.50
CA ALA A 161 17.00 0.54 -9.62
C ALA A 161 16.45 0.22 -11.02
N GLY A 162 15.36 -0.55 -11.06
CA GLY A 162 14.72 -1.00 -12.29
C GLY A 162 15.39 -2.21 -12.95
N GLU A 163 16.42 -2.80 -12.34
CA GLU A 163 17.06 -4.01 -12.84
C GLU A 163 16.21 -5.25 -12.53
N TRP A 164 15.88 -5.46 -11.27
CA TRP A 164 15.05 -6.55 -10.81
C TRP A 164 13.86 -6.05 -9.99
N VAL A 165 12.78 -6.83 -10.01
CA VAL A 165 11.59 -6.65 -9.17
C VAL A 165 11.11 -7.98 -8.63
N LEU A 166 10.51 -7.98 -7.45
CA LEU A 166 9.73 -9.11 -6.94
C LEU A 166 8.28 -8.95 -7.40
N ARG A 167 7.69 -10.00 -7.99
CA ARG A 167 6.30 -10.05 -8.44
C ARG A 167 5.50 -11.10 -7.68
N ALA A 168 4.24 -10.80 -7.39
CA ALA A 168 3.29 -11.84 -7.01
C ALA A 168 3.08 -12.81 -8.16
N ARG A 169 2.94 -14.10 -7.85
CA ARG A 169 2.53 -15.13 -8.81
C ARG A 169 1.02 -15.27 -8.74
N THR A 170 0.32 -14.65 -9.68
CA THR A 170 -1.15 -14.59 -9.69
C THR A 170 -1.74 -15.17 -10.99
N ASP A 171 -3.05 -15.14 -11.11
CA ASP A 171 -3.73 -15.58 -12.31
C ASP A 171 -3.49 -14.60 -13.47
N LEU A 172 -2.85 -15.10 -14.55
CA LEU A 172 -2.57 -14.32 -15.75
C LEU A 172 -3.83 -14.09 -16.61
N ASP A 173 -4.86 -14.88 -16.43
CA ASP A 173 -6.13 -14.75 -17.16
C ASP A 173 -7.14 -13.86 -16.42
N ALA A 174 -6.74 -13.30 -15.26
CA ALA A 174 -7.58 -12.36 -14.52
C ALA A 174 -8.10 -11.26 -15.47
N PRO A 175 -9.42 -10.97 -15.48
CA PRO A 175 -10.00 -9.96 -16.38
C PRO A 175 -9.38 -8.57 -16.24
N ASN A 176 -8.99 -8.20 -15.01
CA ASN A 176 -8.29 -6.95 -14.73
C ASN A 176 -6.77 -7.16 -14.79
N PRO A 177 -6.05 -6.60 -15.80
CA PRO A 177 -4.60 -6.75 -15.89
C PRO A 177 -3.81 -6.24 -14.68
N ALA A 178 -4.40 -5.37 -13.85
CA ALA A 178 -3.77 -4.90 -12.63
C ALA A 178 -3.56 -6.02 -11.58
N HIS A 179 -4.34 -7.09 -11.67
CA HIS A 179 -4.22 -8.25 -10.79
C HIS A 179 -3.19 -9.29 -11.27
N ARG A 180 -2.69 -9.16 -12.50
CA ARG A 180 -1.77 -10.12 -13.11
C ARG A 180 -0.35 -9.80 -12.71
N ASP A 181 0.30 -10.69 -11.98
CA ASP A 181 1.72 -10.65 -11.60
C ASP A 181 2.25 -9.24 -11.24
N PHE A 182 1.52 -8.56 -10.36
CA PHE A 182 1.85 -7.20 -9.93
C PHE A 182 3.14 -7.14 -9.10
N VAL A 183 3.81 -5.99 -9.12
CA VAL A 183 5.05 -5.77 -8.39
C VAL A 183 4.79 -5.65 -6.89
N LEU A 184 5.51 -6.43 -6.10
CA LEU A 184 5.56 -6.37 -4.64
C LEU A 184 6.71 -5.47 -4.16
N PHE A 185 7.94 -5.70 -4.69
CA PHE A 185 9.14 -4.96 -4.34
C PHE A 185 9.91 -4.51 -5.57
N ARG A 186 10.56 -3.37 -5.44
CA ARG A 186 11.52 -2.82 -6.41
C ARG A 186 12.60 -2.03 -5.69
N VAL A 187 13.80 -2.00 -6.25
CA VAL A 187 14.89 -1.17 -5.77
C VAL A 187 14.59 0.30 -6.04
N GLN A 188 14.80 1.16 -5.04
CA GLN A 188 14.69 2.62 -5.12
C GLN A 188 16.08 3.25 -5.17
N ARG A 189 16.22 4.40 -5.85
CA ARG A 189 17.51 5.12 -5.99
C ARG A 189 17.79 6.07 -4.86
N ASN A 190 16.73 6.72 -4.37
CA ASN A 190 16.85 7.80 -3.42
C ASN A 190 16.74 7.30 -1.99
N ALA A 191 17.60 7.81 -1.12
CA ALA A 191 17.52 7.56 0.31
C ALA A 191 16.15 8.00 0.87
N HIS A 192 15.60 7.21 1.78
CA HIS A 192 14.33 7.53 2.41
C HIS A 192 14.52 8.63 3.48
N PRO A 193 13.67 9.67 3.55
CA PRO A 193 13.89 10.82 4.43
C PRO A 193 13.85 10.49 5.94
N ARG A 194 13.29 9.33 6.34
CA ARG A 194 13.23 8.88 7.72
C ARG A 194 14.21 7.75 8.02
N THR A 195 14.35 6.78 7.13
CA THR A 195 15.19 5.59 7.34
C THR A 195 16.53 5.65 6.63
N GLY A 196 16.79 6.70 5.84
CA GLY A 196 18.03 6.84 5.08
C GLY A 196 18.20 5.71 4.07
N ASP A 197 19.38 5.10 4.07
CA ASP A 197 19.77 3.98 3.20
C ASP A 197 19.60 2.60 3.85
N SER A 198 18.86 2.51 4.96
CA SER A 198 18.66 1.23 5.68
C SER A 198 17.91 0.20 4.83
N TYR A 199 17.09 0.65 3.88
CA TYR A 199 16.33 -0.19 2.95
C TYR A 199 16.49 0.36 1.52
N LYS A 200 16.75 -0.52 0.55
CA LYS A 200 16.98 -0.18 -0.87
C LYS A 200 15.77 -0.46 -1.76
#